data_84b0a06fb053e8fcbbf264f883bec79c
#
_entry.id   84b0a06fb053e8fcbbf264f883bec79c
#
_cell.length_a   1.000
_cell.length_b   1.000
_cell.length_c   1.000
_cell.angle_alpha   90.00
_cell.angle_beta   90.00
_cell.angle_gamma   90.00
#
_symmetry.space_group_name_H-M   'P 1'
#
loop_
_entity.id
_entity.type
_entity.pdbx_description
1 polymer ?
#
loop_
_entity_poly.entity_id
_entity_poly.type
_entity_poly.pdbx_seq_one_letter_code
_entity_poly.pdbx_strand_id
1 'polypeptide(L)'
;MKKEVLYSLKGIYRENFEIEGYRFGHGEKSACIVGAMRGNEIQQLYICSQLIKVLKDLEMRGAISHNHEILVIPSANRFSMNVEKRFWPVDNTDINRMFPGDEAGDTTKQIAAAIFESSKGYSYGIQFASFYMPGDFIPHVRMMETGYQSASLANLFGLPYAMVRKPTPIDTKTLNY
;
A
#
# COMPACT_ATOMS: atom_id res chain seq x y z
N MET A 1 -6.25 -13.21 12.36
CA MET A 1 -6.05 -12.68 10.99
C MET A 1 -7.27 -12.95 10.13
N LYS A 2 -7.78 -11.93 9.44
CA LYS A 2 -8.88 -12.02 8.47
C LYS A 2 -8.37 -11.60 7.11
N LYS A 3 -8.51 -12.45 6.10
CA LYS A 3 -8.28 -12.12 4.70
C LYS A 3 -9.61 -11.65 4.10
N GLU A 4 -9.61 -10.56 3.35
CA GLU A 4 -10.81 -10.02 2.70
C GLU A 4 -10.48 -9.45 1.31
N VAL A 5 -11.48 -9.41 0.44
CA VAL A 5 -11.39 -8.76 -0.87
C VAL A 5 -11.84 -7.30 -0.70
N LEU A 6 -10.92 -6.36 -0.94
CA LEU A 6 -11.16 -4.92 -0.81
C LEU A 6 -11.74 -4.34 -2.11
N TYR A 7 -11.40 -4.94 -3.25
CA TYR A 7 -11.89 -4.56 -4.56
C TYR A 7 -11.92 -5.78 -5.47
N SER A 8 -12.94 -5.88 -6.31
CA SER A 8 -13.06 -6.94 -7.32
C SER A 8 -13.58 -6.36 -8.63
N LEU A 9 -12.82 -6.56 -9.69
CA LEU A 9 -13.22 -6.28 -11.07
C LEU A 9 -13.55 -7.60 -11.77
N LYS A 10 -14.79 -7.72 -12.23
CA LYS A 10 -15.25 -8.93 -12.95
C LYS A 10 -14.52 -9.08 -14.28
N GLY A 11 -13.88 -10.20 -14.47
CA GLY A 11 -13.31 -10.59 -15.76
C GLY A 11 -14.38 -11.16 -16.68
N ILE A 12 -14.40 -10.73 -17.94
CA ILE A 12 -15.18 -11.40 -18.98
C ILE A 12 -14.31 -12.56 -19.48
N TYR A 13 -14.75 -13.79 -19.26
CA TYR A 13 -14.05 -15.05 -19.65
C TYR A 13 -12.72 -15.32 -18.91
N ARG A 14 -12.45 -14.65 -17.77
CA ARG A 14 -11.23 -14.85 -16.95
C ARG A 14 -11.58 -14.76 -15.47
N GLU A 15 -10.59 -15.12 -14.65
CA GLU A 15 -10.68 -14.87 -13.21
C GLU A 15 -10.85 -13.38 -12.92
N ASN A 16 -11.56 -13.06 -11.84
CA ASN A 16 -11.68 -11.69 -11.38
C ASN A 16 -10.31 -11.13 -10.97
N PHE A 17 -10.10 -9.86 -11.29
CA PHE A 17 -9.02 -9.12 -10.66
C PHE A 17 -9.47 -8.70 -9.27
N GLU A 18 -8.71 -9.08 -8.24
CA GLU A 18 -9.03 -8.78 -6.85
C GLU A 18 -7.85 -8.13 -6.14
N ILE A 19 -8.16 -7.14 -5.31
CA ILE A 19 -7.21 -6.57 -4.34
C ILE A 19 -7.58 -7.13 -2.98
N GLU A 20 -6.63 -7.82 -2.38
CA GLU A 20 -6.79 -8.49 -1.09
C GLU A 20 -6.15 -7.67 0.02
N GLY A 21 -6.84 -7.62 1.16
CA GLY A 21 -6.34 -7.07 2.41
C GLY A 21 -6.26 -8.14 3.49
N TYR A 22 -5.30 -7.97 4.39
CA TYR A 22 -5.08 -8.83 5.54
C TYR A 22 -5.20 -8.00 6.81
N ARG A 23 -6.23 -8.27 7.64
CA ARG A 23 -6.45 -7.58 8.91
C ARG A 23 -5.98 -8.43 10.07
N PHE A 24 -5.31 -7.78 11.01
CA PHE A 24 -4.80 -8.35 12.25
C PHE A 24 -5.32 -7.53 13.43
N GLY A 25 -5.69 -8.21 14.50
CA GLY A 25 -6.33 -7.58 15.64
C GLY A 25 -7.74 -7.07 15.34
N HIS A 26 -8.27 -6.25 16.23
CA HIS A 26 -9.57 -5.59 16.10
C HIS A 26 -9.60 -4.38 17.02
N GLY A 27 -10.43 -3.37 16.72
CA GLY A 27 -10.54 -2.15 17.51
C GLY A 27 -10.16 -0.92 16.72
N GLU A 28 -9.33 -0.03 17.28
CA GLU A 28 -8.91 1.20 16.62
C GLU A 28 -8.00 0.92 15.42
N LYS A 29 -8.28 1.55 14.31
CA LYS A 29 -7.48 1.48 13.08
C LYS A 29 -6.11 2.13 13.31
N SER A 30 -5.10 1.32 13.60
CA SER A 30 -3.77 1.81 13.99
C SER A 30 -2.84 2.02 12.80
N ALA A 31 -2.67 1.01 11.95
CA ALA A 31 -1.75 1.11 10.81
C ALA A 31 -2.32 0.47 9.54
N CYS A 32 -2.24 1.19 8.42
CA CYS A 32 -2.50 0.66 7.09
C CYS A 32 -1.18 0.60 6.32
N ILE A 33 -0.83 -0.58 5.83
CA ILE A 33 0.43 -0.84 5.14
C ILE A 33 0.11 -1.30 3.71
N VAL A 34 0.61 -0.54 2.73
CA VAL A 34 0.40 -0.82 1.31
C VAL A 34 1.74 -1.19 0.67
N GLY A 35 1.77 -2.34 0.03
CA GLY A 35 2.94 -2.86 -0.69
C GLY A 35 3.01 -2.38 -2.13
N ALA A 36 3.16 -3.35 -3.04
CA ALA A 36 3.36 -3.08 -4.45
C ALA A 36 2.19 -2.33 -5.10
N MET A 37 2.39 -1.08 -5.45
CA MET A 37 1.45 -0.26 -6.20
C MET A 37 1.63 -0.44 -7.71
N ARG A 38 2.82 -0.85 -8.13
CA ARG A 38 3.21 -1.06 -9.53
C ARG A 38 3.63 -2.50 -9.78
N GLY A 39 3.49 -2.97 -11.01
CA GLY A 39 3.75 -4.36 -11.35
C GLY A 39 5.22 -4.79 -11.27
N ASN A 40 6.16 -3.87 -11.33
CA ASN A 40 7.59 -4.16 -11.14
C ASN A 40 8.06 -4.07 -9.67
N GLU A 41 7.14 -3.85 -8.72
CA GLU A 41 7.44 -3.72 -7.29
C GLU A 41 7.34 -5.07 -6.56
N ILE A 42 8.01 -6.11 -7.09
CA ILE A 42 8.00 -7.48 -6.55
C ILE A 42 8.64 -7.53 -5.15
N GLN A 43 9.69 -6.74 -4.92
CA GLN A 43 10.33 -6.66 -3.61
C GLN A 43 9.35 -6.17 -2.53
N GLN A 44 8.50 -5.20 -2.83
CA GLN A 44 7.50 -4.67 -1.92
C GLN A 44 6.41 -5.71 -1.61
N LEU A 45 6.00 -6.49 -2.61
CA LEU A 45 5.12 -7.64 -2.40
C LEU A 45 5.77 -8.67 -1.47
N TYR A 46 7.04 -9.00 -1.69
CA TYR A 46 7.78 -9.93 -0.85
C TYR A 46 7.87 -9.44 0.60
N ILE A 47 8.22 -8.18 0.81
CA ILE A 47 8.27 -7.55 2.15
C ILE A 47 6.90 -7.70 2.85
N CYS A 48 5.80 -7.35 2.17
CA CYS A 48 4.46 -7.52 2.72
C CYS A 48 4.13 -8.97 3.04
N SER A 49 4.57 -9.92 2.21
CA SER A 49 4.33 -11.34 2.47
C SER A 49 5.05 -11.83 3.74
N GLN A 50 6.28 -11.36 3.99
CA GLN A 50 7.00 -11.66 5.23
C GLN A 50 6.36 -10.96 6.44
N LEU A 51 5.96 -9.69 6.28
CA LEU A 51 5.26 -8.95 7.32
C LEU A 51 3.96 -9.65 7.75
N ILE A 52 3.17 -10.15 6.80
CA ILE A 52 1.94 -10.92 7.08
C ILE A 52 2.25 -12.17 7.92
N LYS A 53 3.33 -12.88 7.62
CA LYS A 53 3.74 -14.06 8.42
C LYS A 53 4.10 -13.67 9.84
N VAL A 54 4.89 -12.59 10.01
CA VAL A 54 5.28 -12.07 11.32
C VAL A 54 4.06 -11.60 12.11
N LEU A 55 3.17 -10.81 11.50
CA LEU A 55 1.96 -10.32 12.16
C LEU A 55 1.02 -11.46 12.57
N LYS A 56 0.91 -12.50 11.74
CA LYS A 56 0.14 -13.70 12.09
C LYS A 56 0.71 -14.41 13.32
N ASP A 57 2.03 -14.56 13.39
CA ASP A 57 2.70 -15.14 14.56
C ASP A 57 2.51 -14.28 15.82
N LEU A 58 2.67 -12.96 15.71
CA LEU A 58 2.44 -12.02 16.81
C LEU A 58 0.99 -12.06 17.31
N GLU A 59 0.02 -12.12 16.39
CA GLU A 59 -1.40 -12.24 16.75
C GLU A 59 -1.67 -13.55 17.49
N MET A 60 -1.13 -14.68 17.01
CA MET A 60 -1.28 -15.98 17.68
C MET A 60 -0.67 -16.01 19.08
N ARG A 61 0.40 -15.25 19.31
CA ARG A 61 1.04 -15.12 20.64
C ARG A 61 0.35 -14.08 21.53
N GLY A 62 -0.70 -13.41 21.06
CA GLY A 62 -1.36 -12.34 21.80
C GLY A 62 -0.52 -11.05 21.95
N ALA A 63 0.50 -10.89 21.10
CA ALA A 63 1.39 -9.72 21.12
C ALA A 63 0.79 -8.51 20.38
N ILE A 64 -0.24 -8.71 19.54
CA ILE A 64 -1.02 -7.60 18.98
C ILE A 64 -2.12 -7.27 20.00
N SER A 65 -2.12 -6.03 20.49
CA SER A 65 -3.16 -5.57 21.41
C SER A 65 -4.55 -5.74 20.80
N HIS A 66 -5.49 -6.24 21.61
CA HIS A 66 -6.88 -6.44 21.18
C HIS A 66 -7.61 -5.15 20.80
N ASN A 67 -7.04 -3.99 21.16
CA ASN A 67 -7.65 -2.68 20.87
C ASN A 67 -7.10 -2.03 19.59
N HIS A 68 -6.23 -2.70 18.85
CA HIS A 68 -5.60 -2.16 17.65
C HIS A 68 -5.82 -3.07 16.44
N GLU A 69 -6.11 -2.44 15.31
CA GLU A 69 -6.24 -3.10 14.02
C GLU A 69 -5.10 -2.68 13.08
N ILE A 70 -4.52 -3.65 12.39
CA ILE A 70 -3.52 -3.44 11.35
C ILE A 70 -4.06 -4.02 10.04
N LEU A 71 -4.06 -3.22 8.96
CA LEU A 71 -4.39 -3.65 7.62
C LEU A 71 -3.11 -3.72 6.76
N VAL A 72 -2.91 -4.84 6.07
CA VAL A 72 -1.84 -4.99 5.08
C VAL A 72 -2.47 -5.27 3.72
N ILE A 73 -2.15 -4.43 2.72
CA ILE A 73 -2.53 -4.59 1.31
C ILE A 73 -1.26 -4.91 0.52
N PRO A 74 -0.97 -6.18 0.20
CA PRO A 74 0.34 -6.58 -0.35
C PRO A 74 0.60 -6.04 -1.75
N SER A 75 -0.44 -5.96 -2.57
CA SER A 75 -0.34 -5.48 -3.94
C SER A 75 -1.65 -4.88 -4.42
N ALA A 76 -1.54 -3.71 -5.04
CA ALA A 76 -2.64 -3.04 -5.74
C ALA A 76 -2.71 -3.43 -7.23
N ASN A 77 -1.68 -4.08 -7.78
CA ASN A 77 -1.53 -4.25 -9.22
C ASN A 77 -0.92 -5.61 -9.62
N ARG A 78 -1.54 -6.70 -9.15
CA ARG A 78 -1.11 -8.06 -9.51
C ARG A 78 -1.22 -8.34 -11.01
N PHE A 79 -2.17 -7.70 -11.69
CA PHE A 79 -2.34 -7.89 -13.14
C PHE A 79 -1.11 -7.42 -13.92
N SER A 80 -0.58 -6.24 -13.59
CA SER A 80 0.64 -5.74 -14.22
C SER A 80 1.87 -6.60 -13.90
N MET A 81 1.95 -7.17 -12.68
CA MET A 81 3.01 -8.13 -12.32
C MET A 81 3.01 -9.35 -13.22
N ASN A 82 1.84 -9.93 -13.46
CA ASN A 82 1.69 -11.15 -14.26
C ASN A 82 2.06 -10.94 -15.74
N VAL A 83 2.06 -9.71 -16.22
CA VAL A 83 2.42 -9.37 -17.62
C VAL A 83 3.68 -8.49 -17.70
N GLU A 84 4.46 -8.46 -16.62
CA GLU A 84 5.75 -7.74 -16.54
C GLU A 84 5.67 -6.27 -16.92
N LYS A 85 4.54 -5.60 -16.59
CA LYS A 85 4.34 -4.18 -16.84
C LYS A 85 4.45 -3.39 -15.53
N ARG A 86 5.04 -2.20 -15.61
CA ARG A 86 5.15 -1.29 -14.46
C ARG A 86 3.79 -0.70 -14.11
N PHE A 87 3.09 -0.16 -15.08
CA PHE A 87 1.81 0.53 -14.94
C PHE A 87 0.65 -0.37 -15.36
N TRP A 88 -0.57 0.11 -15.22
CA TRP A 88 -1.76 -0.64 -15.62
C TRP A 88 -1.68 -1.00 -17.10
N PRO A 89 -1.78 -2.29 -17.48
CA PRO A 89 -1.35 -2.71 -18.82
C PRO A 89 -2.34 -2.36 -19.95
N VAL A 90 -3.55 -1.93 -19.62
CA VAL A 90 -4.58 -1.57 -20.61
C VAL A 90 -4.34 -0.18 -21.19
N ASP A 91 -4.00 0.79 -20.33
CA ASP A 91 -3.87 2.22 -20.69
C ASP A 91 -2.55 2.84 -20.25
N ASN A 92 -1.64 2.04 -19.70
CA ASN A 92 -0.34 2.46 -19.18
C ASN A 92 -0.44 3.53 -18.06
N THR A 93 -1.52 3.51 -17.27
CA THR A 93 -1.75 4.47 -16.19
C THR A 93 -1.04 4.04 -14.91
N ASP A 94 -0.40 4.99 -14.21
CA ASP A 94 0.17 4.79 -12.87
C ASP A 94 -0.94 4.94 -11.81
N ILE A 95 -1.37 3.84 -11.20
CA ILE A 95 -2.39 3.85 -10.13
C ILE A 95 -2.00 4.83 -9.01
N ASN A 96 -0.70 4.94 -8.68
CA ASN A 96 -0.22 5.89 -7.67
C ASN A 96 -0.19 7.37 -8.15
N ARG A 97 -0.99 7.71 -9.14
CA ARG A 97 -1.28 9.07 -9.62
C ARG A 97 -2.78 9.32 -9.74
N MET A 98 -3.58 8.35 -9.27
CA MET A 98 -5.05 8.39 -9.41
C MET A 98 -5.78 8.69 -8.10
N PHE A 99 -5.06 8.84 -6.98
CA PHE A 99 -5.67 9.13 -5.67
C PHE A 99 -6.29 10.55 -5.62
N PRO A 100 -7.41 10.72 -4.87
CA PRO A 100 -8.11 9.73 -4.04
C PRO A 100 -8.92 8.69 -4.82
N GLY A 101 -8.98 8.78 -6.14
CA GLY A 101 -9.75 7.89 -7.00
C GLY A 101 -11.16 8.39 -7.30
N ASP A 102 -11.91 7.55 -8.02
CA ASP A 102 -13.30 7.80 -8.39
C ASP A 102 -13.97 6.43 -8.67
N GLU A 103 -15.01 6.09 -7.92
CA GLU A 103 -15.73 4.82 -8.05
C GLU A 103 -16.46 4.68 -9.41
N ALA A 104 -16.84 5.78 -10.04
CA ALA A 104 -17.46 5.82 -11.38
C ALA A 104 -16.44 6.04 -12.50
N GLY A 105 -15.16 6.17 -12.16
CA GLY A 105 -14.10 6.45 -13.13
C GLY A 105 -13.56 5.19 -13.83
N ASP A 106 -12.46 5.38 -14.55
CA ASP A 106 -11.71 4.28 -15.17
C ASP A 106 -11.19 3.29 -14.13
N THR A 107 -10.83 2.08 -14.55
CA THR A 107 -10.39 0.99 -13.66
C THR A 107 -9.32 1.43 -12.67
N THR A 108 -8.32 2.20 -13.09
CA THR A 108 -7.25 2.67 -12.21
C THR A 108 -7.71 3.66 -11.15
N LYS A 109 -8.72 4.49 -11.46
CA LYS A 109 -9.36 5.38 -10.49
C LYS A 109 -10.23 4.60 -9.50
N GLN A 110 -10.95 3.56 -9.96
CA GLN A 110 -11.73 2.68 -9.09
C GLN A 110 -10.81 1.93 -8.12
N ILE A 111 -9.68 1.41 -8.59
CA ILE A 111 -8.66 0.77 -7.75
C ILE A 111 -8.13 1.77 -6.70
N ALA A 112 -7.78 2.98 -7.12
CA ALA A 112 -7.30 4.01 -6.20
C ALA A 112 -8.36 4.37 -5.15
N ALA A 113 -9.62 4.53 -5.54
CA ALA A 113 -10.74 4.79 -4.63
C ALA A 113 -10.90 3.68 -3.60
N ALA A 114 -10.90 2.42 -4.01
CA ALA A 114 -11.05 1.28 -3.11
C ALA A 114 -9.91 1.18 -2.08
N ILE A 115 -8.66 1.42 -2.50
CA ILE A 115 -7.50 1.46 -1.59
C ILE A 115 -7.62 2.63 -0.63
N PHE A 116 -7.98 3.81 -1.13
CA PHE A 116 -8.14 5.02 -0.33
C PHE A 116 -9.22 4.84 0.73
N GLU A 117 -10.41 4.35 0.35
CA GLU A 117 -11.49 4.06 1.31
C GLU A 117 -11.07 3.02 2.36
N SER A 118 -10.35 1.97 1.95
CA SER A 118 -9.85 0.95 2.86
C SER A 118 -8.81 1.51 3.86
N SER A 119 -8.06 2.54 3.47
CA SER A 119 -7.03 3.18 4.30
C SER A 119 -7.56 4.25 5.24
N LYS A 120 -8.79 4.71 5.06
CA LYS A 120 -9.38 5.77 5.88
C LYS A 120 -9.52 5.37 7.36
N GLY A 121 -9.20 6.34 8.20
CA GLY A 121 -9.34 6.24 9.66
C GLY A 121 -8.18 5.52 10.35
N TYR A 122 -7.17 5.05 9.63
CA TYR A 122 -5.95 4.55 10.25
C TYR A 122 -5.07 5.70 10.71
N SER A 123 -4.52 5.57 11.93
CA SER A 123 -3.64 6.58 12.53
C SER A 123 -2.31 6.71 11.77
N TYR A 124 -1.84 5.62 11.17
CA TYR A 124 -0.59 5.58 10.42
C TYR A 124 -0.79 4.93 9.05
N GLY A 125 -0.29 5.60 8.01
CA GLY A 125 -0.18 5.08 6.65
C GLY A 125 1.27 4.80 6.28
N ILE A 126 1.56 3.61 5.76
CA ILE A 126 2.88 3.18 5.33
C ILE A 126 2.78 2.63 3.92
N GLN A 127 3.56 3.15 3.00
CA GLN A 127 3.66 2.62 1.65
C GLN A 127 5.08 2.15 1.37
N PHE A 128 5.26 0.89 1.02
CA PHE A 128 6.51 0.42 0.47
C PHE A 128 6.60 0.81 -1.01
N ALA A 129 7.68 1.44 -1.40
CA ALA A 129 7.88 1.94 -2.75
C ALA A 129 9.30 1.65 -3.26
N SER A 130 9.47 1.63 -4.58
CA SER A 130 10.78 1.55 -5.23
C SER A 130 11.10 2.85 -5.96
N PHE A 131 12.38 3.04 -6.27
CA PHE A 131 12.78 4.07 -7.21
C PHE A 131 12.35 3.72 -8.63
N TYR A 132 12.18 4.73 -9.46
CA TYR A 132 11.82 4.56 -10.87
C TYR A 132 13.03 4.18 -11.74
N MET A 133 14.25 4.39 -11.25
CA MET A 133 15.50 4.03 -11.92
C MET A 133 16.05 2.70 -11.37
N PRO A 134 16.65 1.86 -12.19
CA PRO A 134 17.43 0.73 -11.72
C PRO A 134 18.65 1.20 -10.91
N GLY A 135 19.02 0.44 -9.89
CA GLY A 135 20.21 0.71 -9.08
C GLY A 135 20.06 0.21 -7.65
N ASP A 136 21.18 0.22 -6.94
CA ASP A 136 21.23 -0.08 -5.51
C ASP A 136 21.07 1.22 -4.73
N PHE A 137 20.01 1.30 -3.96
CA PHE A 137 19.68 2.47 -3.15
C PHE A 137 19.72 2.13 -1.67
N ILE A 138 20.24 3.03 -0.87
CA ILE A 138 20.19 2.90 0.58
C ILE A 138 18.72 2.98 1.02
N PRO A 139 18.21 1.95 1.72
CA PRO A 139 16.84 1.98 2.25
C PRO A 139 16.64 3.18 3.18
N HIS A 140 15.54 3.89 3.03
CA HIS A 140 15.24 5.06 3.84
C HIS A 140 13.74 5.30 3.97
N VAL A 141 13.35 6.05 4.99
CA VAL A 141 11.98 6.55 5.10
C VAL A 141 11.87 7.88 4.36
N ARG A 142 10.80 8.04 3.59
CA ARG A 142 10.48 9.30 2.93
C ARG A 142 9.11 9.79 3.39
N MET A 143 9.08 11.02 3.86
CA MET A 143 7.87 11.71 4.29
C MET A 143 7.67 12.99 3.49
N MET A 144 6.41 13.43 3.38
CA MET A 144 6.07 14.75 2.84
C MET A 144 5.70 15.70 3.96
N GLU A 145 6.08 16.96 3.83
CA GLU A 145 5.74 18.03 4.76
C GLU A 145 4.28 18.46 4.54
N THR A 146 3.36 17.65 5.06
CA THR A 146 1.90 17.87 4.96
C THR A 146 1.28 18.29 6.29
N GLY A 147 2.06 18.34 7.37
CA GLY A 147 1.58 18.56 8.74
C GLY A 147 1.25 17.25 9.49
N TYR A 148 1.20 16.11 8.78
CA TYR A 148 0.89 14.79 9.36
C TYR A 148 2.08 13.84 9.40
N GLN A 149 3.27 14.28 8.98
CA GLN A 149 4.49 13.47 9.03
C GLN A 149 4.87 13.13 10.47
N SER A 150 5.29 11.88 10.70
CA SER A 150 5.69 11.41 12.02
C SER A 150 7.16 10.99 12.03
N ALA A 151 8.03 11.83 12.58
CA ALA A 151 9.44 11.51 12.74
C ALA A 151 9.65 10.35 13.73
N SER A 152 8.82 10.23 14.77
CA SER A 152 8.88 9.11 15.71
C SER A 152 8.58 7.77 15.03
N LEU A 153 7.54 7.72 14.20
CA LEU A 153 7.25 6.54 13.39
C LEU A 153 8.40 6.21 12.42
N ALA A 154 8.95 7.22 11.74
CA ALA A 154 10.06 7.04 10.83
C ALA A 154 11.28 6.41 11.50
N ASN A 155 11.60 6.83 12.72
CA ASN A 155 12.72 6.30 13.49
C ASN A 155 12.53 4.84 13.92
N LEU A 156 11.29 4.37 14.10
CA LEU A 156 10.99 2.97 14.45
C LEU A 156 11.38 1.98 13.35
N PHE A 157 11.51 2.43 12.10
CA PHE A 157 11.97 1.56 11.02
C PHE A 157 13.46 1.19 11.12
N GLY A 158 14.26 1.90 11.92
CA GLY A 158 15.69 1.62 12.10
C GLY A 158 16.50 1.74 10.79
N LEU A 159 15.99 2.49 9.80
CA LEU A 159 16.65 2.69 8.53
C LEU A 159 17.73 3.78 8.64
N PRO A 160 18.77 3.77 7.78
CA PRO A 160 19.92 4.68 7.88
C PRO A 160 19.57 6.16 7.93
N TYR A 161 18.49 6.58 7.24
CA TYR A 161 18.02 7.97 7.30
C TYR A 161 16.53 8.08 6.99
N ALA A 162 15.95 9.19 7.43
CA ALA A 162 14.60 9.62 7.07
C ALA A 162 14.71 10.98 6.35
N MET A 163 14.02 11.11 5.23
CA MET A 163 13.99 12.32 4.41
C MET A 163 12.60 12.94 4.47
N VAL A 164 12.56 14.24 4.76
CA VAL A 164 11.34 15.05 4.65
C VAL A 164 11.50 15.98 3.46
N ARG A 165 10.49 16.06 2.60
CA ARG A 165 10.49 16.97 1.48
C ARG A 165 9.15 17.70 1.34
N LYS A 166 9.17 18.86 0.72
CA LYS A 166 7.94 19.56 0.34
C LYS A 166 7.21 18.78 -0.76
N PRO A 167 5.88 18.68 -0.69
CA PRO A 167 5.10 18.06 -1.74
C PRO A 167 5.15 18.93 -3.02
N THR A 168 5.06 18.28 -4.15
CA THR A 168 4.89 18.91 -5.46
C THR A 168 3.45 18.67 -5.97
N PRO A 169 2.96 19.38 -6.99
CA PRO A 169 1.60 19.19 -7.48
C PRO A 169 1.26 17.75 -7.88
N ILE A 170 2.23 16.99 -8.38
CA ILE A 170 2.01 15.58 -8.74
C ILE A 170 1.81 14.67 -7.52
N ASP A 171 2.34 15.07 -6.37
CA ASP A 171 2.24 14.29 -5.14
C ASP A 171 0.81 14.29 -4.58
N THR A 172 0.02 15.33 -4.86
CA THR A 172 -1.39 15.42 -4.43
C THR A 172 -2.29 14.33 -4.99
N LYS A 173 -1.79 13.55 -5.93
CA LYS A 173 -2.46 12.41 -6.56
C LYS A 173 -1.88 11.07 -6.12
N THR A 174 -1.05 11.04 -5.09
CA THR A 174 -0.47 9.80 -4.55
C THR A 174 -1.14 9.41 -3.23
N LEU A 175 -1.11 8.10 -2.91
CA LEU A 175 -1.68 7.58 -1.66
C LEU A 175 -1.06 8.22 -0.41
N ASN A 176 0.22 8.56 -0.48
CA ASN A 176 0.99 9.06 0.67
C ASN A 176 1.00 10.60 0.79
N TYR A 177 0.13 11.33 0.10
CA TYR A 177 -0.15 12.74 0.28
C TYR A 177 -1.27 12.91 1.29
#